data_cdc6dc1a18552ecf9c8553db28cc8590
#
_entry.id   cdc6dc1a18552ecf9c8553db28cc8590
#
_cell.length_a   1.000
_cell.length_b   1.000
_cell.length_c   1.000
_cell.angle_alpha   90.00
_cell.angle_beta   90.00
_cell.angle_gamma   90.00
#
_symmetry.space_group_name_H-M   'P 1'
#
loop_
_entity.id
_entity.type
_entity.pdbx_description
1 polymer ?
#
loop_
_entity_poly.entity_id
_entity_poly.type
_entity_poly.pdbx_seq_one_letter_code
_entity_poly.pdbx_strand_id
1 'polypeptide(L)'
;MAIRDSLIQVTDLKKHYNHGAIKALDGVTVDINRGDVMVVIGPSGSGKSTFLRSLNLLEQPTGGSIVFDGVDITKKKVRNADGKMVKLNIDHHRQKMGMVFQHFNLFPHMTIMDNMTLAPIQVKHMNKAEAEEKALALLDRVGLKDRAGAYPIQLSGGQKQRIAIV
;
A
#
# COMPACT_ATOMS: atom_id res chain seq x y z
N MET A 1 17.83 -24.96 9.86
CA MET A 1 17.69 -23.52 9.55
C MET A 1 16.31 -23.36 8.92
N ALA A 2 15.34 -22.76 9.59
CA ALA A 2 13.99 -22.60 9.03
C ALA A 2 14.12 -21.72 7.77
N ILE A 3 13.56 -22.18 6.66
CA ILE A 3 13.46 -21.39 5.43
C ILE A 3 12.57 -20.21 5.80
N ARG A 4 13.14 -19.02 5.94
CA ARG A 4 12.35 -17.80 6.19
C ARG A 4 11.53 -17.53 4.94
N ASP A 5 10.19 -17.53 5.10
CA ASP A 5 9.26 -17.23 4.00
C ASP A 5 9.28 -15.72 3.74
N SER A 6 10.20 -15.29 2.88
CA SER A 6 10.36 -13.87 2.53
C SER A 6 9.17 -13.38 1.72
N LEU A 7 8.46 -12.40 2.25
CA LEU A 7 7.33 -11.75 1.58
C LEU A 7 7.80 -10.63 0.65
N ILE A 8 8.76 -9.81 1.11
CA ILE A 8 9.32 -8.71 0.32
C ILE A 8 10.83 -8.78 0.41
N GLN A 9 11.51 -8.84 -0.73
CA GLN A 9 12.97 -8.73 -0.83
C GLN A 9 13.31 -7.43 -1.56
N VAL A 10 14.06 -6.59 -0.90
CA VAL A 10 14.55 -5.32 -1.46
C VAL A 10 16.06 -5.44 -1.64
N THR A 11 16.55 -5.19 -2.85
CA THR A 11 17.97 -5.28 -3.15
C THR A 11 18.46 -4.02 -3.83
N ASP A 12 19.46 -3.37 -3.23
CA ASP A 12 20.17 -2.17 -3.74
C ASP A 12 19.19 -1.08 -4.20
N LEU A 13 18.09 -0.88 -3.46
CA LEU A 13 17.02 0.02 -3.84
C LEU A 13 17.49 1.47 -3.83
N LYS A 14 17.31 2.15 -4.97
CA LYS A 14 17.70 3.55 -5.16
C LYS A 14 16.51 4.38 -5.59
N LYS A 15 16.42 5.57 -5.03
CA LYS A 15 15.53 6.63 -5.49
C LYS A 15 16.24 7.95 -5.45
N HIS A 16 16.60 8.41 -6.62
CA HIS A 16 17.28 9.69 -6.81
C HIS A 16 16.34 10.66 -7.53
N TYR A 17 16.29 11.90 -7.06
CA TYR A 17 15.53 13.00 -7.67
C TYR A 17 16.50 14.01 -8.29
N ASN A 18 15.98 14.90 -9.14
CA ASN A 18 16.72 15.99 -9.76
C ASN A 18 18.02 15.51 -10.40
N HIS A 19 17.93 14.52 -11.30
CA HIS A 19 19.08 13.93 -12.01
C HIS A 19 20.21 13.44 -11.08
N GLY A 20 19.84 12.97 -9.87
CA GLY A 20 20.80 12.42 -8.91
C GLY A 20 21.28 13.39 -7.82
N ALA A 21 20.84 14.64 -7.87
CA ALA A 21 21.22 15.65 -6.86
C ALA A 21 20.68 15.32 -5.46
N ILE A 22 19.50 14.67 -5.39
CA ILE A 22 18.90 14.25 -4.13
C ILE A 22 18.78 12.72 -4.14
N LYS A 23 19.52 12.07 -3.27
CA LYS A 23 19.52 10.62 -3.08
C LYS A 23 18.65 10.27 -1.88
N ALA A 24 17.35 10.14 -2.10
CA ALA A 24 16.40 9.82 -1.05
C ALA A 24 16.54 8.37 -0.56
N LEU A 25 16.87 7.44 -1.46
CA LEU A 25 17.32 6.07 -1.17
C LEU A 25 18.58 5.82 -2.00
N ASP A 26 19.62 5.27 -1.38
CA ASP A 26 20.92 5.05 -2.05
C ASP A 26 21.50 3.68 -1.66
N GLY A 27 20.87 2.60 -2.14
CA GLY A 27 21.34 1.23 -1.95
C GLY A 27 20.72 0.50 -0.75
N VAL A 28 19.42 0.68 -0.49
CA VAL A 28 18.73 -0.01 0.61
C VAL A 28 18.54 -1.49 0.25
N THR A 29 19.02 -2.38 1.12
CA THR A 29 18.80 -3.83 1.01
C THR A 29 18.20 -4.36 2.30
N VAL A 30 17.05 -5.05 2.20
CA VAL A 30 16.34 -5.60 3.35
C VAL A 30 15.37 -6.70 2.91
N ASP A 31 15.22 -7.72 3.75
CA ASP A 31 14.22 -8.77 3.60
C ASP A 31 13.14 -8.62 4.68
N ILE A 32 11.87 -8.73 4.29
CA ILE A 32 10.71 -8.71 5.16
C ILE A 32 9.99 -10.05 5.00
N ASN A 33 9.91 -10.81 6.08
CA ASN A 33 9.26 -12.11 6.07
C ASN A 33 7.76 -11.99 6.39
N ARG A 34 7.01 -13.03 6.07
CA ARG A 34 5.60 -13.10 6.47
C ARG A 34 5.48 -13.05 8.00
N GLY A 35 4.59 -12.18 8.49
CA GLY A 35 4.37 -11.98 9.91
C GLY A 35 5.35 -11.04 10.61
N ASP A 36 6.37 -10.53 9.91
CA ASP A 36 7.28 -9.55 10.49
C ASP A 36 6.58 -8.21 10.75
N VAL A 37 6.95 -7.57 11.86
CA VAL A 37 6.66 -6.16 12.15
C VAL A 37 7.95 -5.39 12.02
N MET A 38 8.08 -4.61 10.95
CA MET A 38 9.26 -3.78 10.70
C MET A 38 8.98 -2.33 11.07
N VAL A 39 9.91 -1.71 11.81
CA VAL A 39 9.87 -0.29 12.15
C VAL A 39 11.01 0.43 11.44
N VAL A 40 10.67 1.49 10.68
CA VAL A 40 11.65 2.35 10.00
C VAL A 40 11.76 3.66 10.78
N ILE A 41 12.92 3.90 11.38
CA ILE A 41 13.21 5.10 12.18
C ILE A 41 14.25 6.00 11.50
N GLY A 42 14.25 7.26 11.86
CA GLY A 42 15.20 8.26 11.35
C GLY A 42 14.60 9.67 11.36
N PRO A 43 15.43 10.72 11.18
CA PRO A 43 14.98 12.11 11.15
C PRO A 43 14.07 12.43 9.97
N SER A 44 13.43 13.60 9.97
CA SER A 44 12.68 14.09 8.82
C SER A 44 13.61 14.21 7.60
N GLY A 45 13.12 13.83 6.42
CA GLY A 45 13.90 13.83 5.18
C GLY A 45 14.81 12.61 4.96
N SER A 46 14.92 11.66 5.89
CA SER A 46 15.79 10.48 5.75
C SER A 46 15.29 9.39 4.78
N GLY A 47 14.25 9.64 3.99
CA GLY A 47 13.78 8.71 2.96
C GLY A 47 12.74 7.68 3.42
N LYS A 48 12.30 7.65 4.70
CA LYS A 48 11.34 6.67 5.22
C LYS A 48 10.06 6.54 4.39
N SER A 49 9.43 7.67 4.11
CA SER A 49 8.20 7.71 3.30
C SER A 49 8.46 7.32 1.85
N THR A 50 9.62 7.68 1.31
CA THR A 50 10.06 7.27 -0.03
C THR A 50 10.24 5.76 -0.08
N PHE A 51 10.88 5.15 0.93
CA PHE A 51 11.03 3.70 1.04
C PHE A 51 9.66 3.00 1.06
N LEU A 52 8.76 3.38 1.98
CA LEU A 52 7.43 2.78 2.07
C LEU A 52 6.63 2.92 0.75
N ARG A 53 6.67 4.10 0.11
CA ARG A 53 5.99 4.31 -1.17
C ARG A 53 6.63 3.56 -2.33
N SER A 54 7.92 3.25 -2.23
CA SER A 54 8.61 2.44 -3.25
C SER A 54 8.19 0.98 -3.18
N LEU A 55 7.87 0.44 -1.98
CA LEU A 55 7.46 -0.97 -1.82
C LEU A 55 6.21 -1.33 -2.63
N ASN A 56 5.28 -0.39 -2.81
CA ASN A 56 4.08 -0.58 -3.65
C ASN A 56 4.13 0.18 -4.99
N LEU A 57 5.31 0.67 -5.35
CA LEU A 57 5.57 1.45 -6.57
C LEU A 57 4.68 2.70 -6.75
N LEU A 58 4.18 3.30 -5.66
CA LEU A 58 3.66 4.66 -5.69
C LEU A 58 4.78 5.66 -5.97
N GLU A 59 6.00 5.32 -5.54
CA GLU A 59 7.23 5.99 -5.89
C GLU A 59 8.09 5.04 -6.72
N GLN A 60 8.34 5.35 -7.99
CA GLN A 60 9.13 4.49 -8.87
C GLN A 60 10.62 4.55 -8.48
N PRO A 61 11.26 3.43 -8.15
CA PRO A 61 12.70 3.38 -7.92
C PRO A 61 13.49 3.80 -9.16
N THR A 62 14.66 4.40 -8.95
CA THR A 62 15.62 4.71 -10.02
C THR A 62 16.64 3.59 -10.22
N GLY A 63 16.73 2.64 -9.29
CA GLY A 63 17.60 1.48 -9.37
C GLY A 63 17.28 0.45 -8.30
N GLY A 64 17.88 -0.72 -8.41
CA GLY A 64 17.63 -1.85 -7.53
C GLY A 64 16.38 -2.65 -7.92
N SER A 65 15.97 -3.56 -7.04
CA SER A 65 14.81 -4.42 -7.27
C SER A 65 13.97 -4.61 -6.01
N ILE A 66 12.68 -4.87 -6.21
CA ILE A 66 11.72 -5.26 -5.18
C ILE A 66 11.03 -6.52 -5.66
N VAL A 67 11.26 -7.63 -4.95
CA VAL A 67 10.55 -8.88 -5.18
C VAL A 67 9.44 -8.99 -4.13
N PHE A 68 8.20 -9.04 -4.55
CA PHE A 68 7.03 -9.22 -3.70
C PHE A 68 6.36 -10.54 -4.03
N ASP A 69 6.22 -11.41 -3.04
CA ASP A 69 5.59 -12.73 -3.18
C ASP A 69 6.20 -13.52 -4.36
N GLY A 70 7.55 -13.50 -4.46
CA GLY A 70 8.32 -14.18 -5.50
C GLY A 70 8.36 -13.49 -6.87
N VAL A 71 7.70 -12.32 -7.04
CA VAL A 71 7.64 -11.59 -8.31
C VAL A 71 8.39 -10.26 -8.20
N ASP A 72 9.36 -10.03 -9.09
CA ASP A 72 10.05 -8.73 -9.18
C ASP A 72 9.12 -7.68 -9.78
N ILE A 73 8.54 -6.85 -8.91
CA ILE A 73 7.55 -5.83 -9.29
C ILE A 73 8.17 -4.58 -9.92
N THR A 74 9.49 -4.43 -9.91
CA THR A 74 10.18 -3.32 -10.57
C THR A 74 10.32 -3.53 -12.08
N LYS A 75 10.14 -4.75 -12.56
CA LYS A 75 10.24 -5.10 -13.98
C LYS A 75 8.94 -4.83 -14.73
N LYS A 76 9.04 -4.33 -15.96
CA LYS A 76 7.88 -4.13 -16.85
C LYS A 76 7.29 -5.44 -17.37
N LYS A 77 8.11 -6.51 -17.46
CA LYS A 77 7.72 -7.84 -17.94
C LYS A 77 8.28 -8.90 -17.00
N VAL A 78 7.50 -9.92 -16.76
CA VAL A 78 7.85 -11.09 -15.94
C VAL A 78 7.53 -12.38 -16.69
N ARG A 79 8.14 -13.49 -16.29
CA ARG A 79 7.77 -14.82 -16.80
C ARG A 79 6.51 -15.31 -16.08
N ASN A 80 5.51 -15.76 -16.84
CA ASN A 80 4.34 -16.45 -16.27
C ASN A 80 4.66 -17.93 -15.98
N ALA A 81 3.69 -18.66 -15.44
CA ALA A 81 3.81 -20.09 -15.14
C ALA A 81 4.21 -20.93 -16.36
N ASP A 82 3.80 -20.55 -17.58
CA ASP A 82 4.13 -21.21 -18.85
C ASP A 82 5.49 -20.80 -19.40
N GLY A 83 6.29 -20.00 -18.66
CA GLY A 83 7.58 -19.52 -19.07
C GLY A 83 7.58 -18.37 -20.08
N LYS A 84 6.41 -17.85 -20.49
CA LYS A 84 6.26 -16.75 -21.45
C LYS A 84 6.46 -15.40 -20.76
N MET A 85 7.12 -14.46 -21.47
CA MET A 85 7.27 -13.08 -21.02
C MET A 85 5.95 -12.33 -21.19
N VAL A 86 5.34 -11.93 -20.08
CA VAL A 86 4.09 -11.16 -20.04
C VAL A 86 4.30 -9.80 -19.38
N LYS A 87 3.51 -8.80 -19.76
CA LYS A 87 3.53 -7.49 -19.08
C LYS A 87 3.05 -7.66 -17.65
N LEU A 88 3.84 -7.13 -16.70
CA LEU A 88 3.45 -7.13 -15.30
C LEU A 88 2.22 -6.25 -15.09
N ASN A 89 1.18 -6.81 -14.49
CA ASN A 89 0.04 -6.04 -13.99
C ASN A 89 0.33 -5.63 -12.53
N ILE A 90 0.86 -4.41 -12.34
CA ILE A 90 1.20 -3.91 -11.01
C ILE A 90 -0.03 -3.73 -10.11
N ASP A 91 -1.19 -3.44 -10.68
CA ASP A 91 -2.40 -3.20 -9.90
C ASP A 91 -2.89 -4.48 -9.22
N HIS A 92 -2.65 -5.65 -9.85
CA HIS A 92 -2.89 -6.95 -9.20
C HIS A 92 -2.01 -7.14 -7.94
N HIS A 93 -0.75 -6.68 -7.97
CA HIS A 93 0.12 -6.73 -6.80
C HIS A 93 -0.27 -5.70 -5.74
N ARG A 94 -0.64 -4.48 -6.16
CA ARG A 94 -1.12 -3.43 -5.24
C ARG A 94 -2.39 -3.81 -4.47
N GLN A 95 -3.27 -4.62 -5.05
CA GLN A 95 -4.46 -5.14 -4.37
C GLN A 95 -4.13 -5.99 -3.13
N LYS A 96 -2.90 -6.54 -3.06
CA LYS A 96 -2.41 -7.34 -1.93
C LYS A 96 -1.66 -6.50 -0.88
N MET A 97 -1.45 -5.20 -1.13
CA MET A 97 -0.69 -4.29 -0.26
C MET A 97 -1.56 -3.13 0.17
N GLY A 98 -1.95 -3.07 1.45
CA GLY A 98 -2.59 -1.90 2.02
C GLY A 98 -1.55 -0.82 2.36
N MET A 99 -1.94 0.46 2.32
CA MET A 99 -1.13 1.57 2.78
C MET A 99 -1.99 2.58 3.53
N VAL A 100 -1.60 2.90 4.76
CA VAL A 100 -2.20 3.98 5.54
C VAL A 100 -1.32 5.22 5.41
N PHE A 101 -1.91 6.33 4.96
CA PHE A 101 -1.20 7.59 4.77
C PHE A 101 -1.32 8.49 5.99
N GLN A 102 -0.33 9.36 6.18
CA GLN A 102 -0.30 10.34 7.28
C GLN A 102 -1.50 11.32 7.22
N HIS A 103 -1.99 11.66 6.03
CA HIS A 103 -3.11 12.59 5.81
C HIS A 103 -4.45 11.87 5.56
N PHE A 104 -4.56 10.58 5.94
CA PHE A 104 -5.73 9.71 5.83
C PHE A 104 -6.23 9.45 4.40
N ASN A 105 -6.09 10.38 3.48
CA ASN A 105 -6.43 10.33 2.05
C ASN A 105 -7.88 9.88 1.77
N LEU A 106 -8.81 10.27 2.61
CA LEU A 106 -10.23 10.09 2.34
C LEU A 106 -10.70 11.07 1.27
N PHE A 107 -11.53 10.62 0.35
CA PHE A 107 -12.16 11.47 -0.67
C PHE A 107 -13.17 12.43 -0.01
N PRO A 108 -12.90 13.74 0.01
CA PRO A 108 -13.70 14.68 0.82
C PRO A 108 -15.13 14.87 0.32
N HIS A 109 -15.39 14.59 -0.95
CA HIS A 109 -16.69 14.71 -1.63
C HIS A 109 -17.55 13.45 -1.54
N MET A 110 -17.05 12.39 -0.90
CA MET A 110 -17.72 11.11 -0.71
C MET A 110 -18.05 10.90 0.76
N THR A 111 -19.14 10.19 1.05
CA THR A 111 -19.45 9.74 2.40
C THR A 111 -18.39 8.73 2.88
N ILE A 112 -18.39 8.43 4.17
CA ILE A 112 -17.49 7.38 4.71
C ILE A 112 -17.84 6.02 4.11
N MET A 113 -19.11 5.71 3.95
CA MET A 113 -19.57 4.49 3.29
C MET A 113 -19.03 4.40 1.86
N ASP A 114 -19.15 5.47 1.08
CA ASP A 114 -18.65 5.50 -0.31
C ASP A 114 -17.12 5.37 -0.36
N ASN A 115 -16.39 6.03 0.55
CA ASN A 115 -14.93 5.88 0.66
C ASN A 115 -14.51 4.43 0.90
N MET A 116 -15.24 3.71 1.76
CA MET A 116 -14.90 2.32 2.10
C MET A 116 -15.32 1.32 1.03
N THR A 117 -16.41 1.58 0.31
CA THR A 117 -16.96 0.63 -0.67
C THR A 117 -16.44 0.85 -2.08
N LEU A 118 -15.83 2.00 -2.39
CA LEU A 118 -15.33 2.34 -3.72
C LEU A 118 -14.39 1.28 -4.29
N ALA A 119 -13.32 0.96 -3.58
CA ALA A 119 -12.33 -0.01 -4.06
C ALA A 119 -12.88 -1.45 -4.12
N PRO A 120 -13.59 -1.98 -3.10
CA PRO A 120 -14.25 -3.27 -3.20
C PRO A 120 -15.17 -3.41 -4.42
N ILE A 121 -15.98 -2.39 -4.71
CA ILE A 121 -16.91 -2.43 -5.86
C ILE A 121 -16.16 -2.28 -7.18
N GLN A 122 -15.31 -1.25 -7.32
CA GLN A 122 -14.69 -0.90 -8.61
C GLN A 122 -13.54 -1.84 -8.98
N VAL A 123 -12.76 -2.30 -8.02
CA VAL A 123 -11.53 -3.06 -8.27
C VAL A 123 -11.73 -4.56 -8.09
N LYS A 124 -12.50 -4.97 -7.04
CA LYS A 124 -12.79 -6.39 -6.78
C LYS A 124 -14.13 -6.85 -7.33
N HIS A 125 -14.87 -5.95 -7.99
CA HIS A 125 -16.20 -6.24 -8.56
C HIS A 125 -17.17 -6.86 -7.53
N MET A 126 -17.04 -6.46 -6.27
CA MET A 126 -17.89 -6.92 -5.19
C MET A 126 -19.31 -6.36 -5.36
N ASN A 127 -20.33 -7.13 -5.02
CA ASN A 127 -21.69 -6.65 -4.97
C ASN A 127 -21.81 -5.49 -3.97
N LYS A 128 -22.59 -4.46 -4.31
CA LYS A 128 -22.77 -3.26 -3.48
C LYS A 128 -23.24 -3.60 -2.07
N ALA A 129 -24.26 -4.45 -1.93
CA ALA A 129 -24.81 -4.84 -0.63
C ALA A 129 -23.77 -5.57 0.24
N GLU A 130 -22.98 -6.46 -0.35
CA GLU A 130 -21.88 -7.15 0.33
C GLU A 130 -20.77 -6.18 0.77
N ALA A 131 -20.42 -5.21 -0.09
CA ALA A 131 -19.42 -4.20 0.23
C ALA A 131 -19.88 -3.29 1.38
N GLU A 132 -21.14 -2.85 1.39
CA GLU A 132 -21.74 -2.05 2.46
C GLU A 132 -21.83 -2.83 3.78
N GLU A 133 -22.22 -4.09 3.76
CA GLU A 133 -22.23 -4.95 4.95
C GLU A 133 -20.83 -5.07 5.57
N LYS A 134 -19.80 -5.37 4.76
CA LYS A 134 -18.41 -5.44 5.22
C LYS A 134 -17.93 -4.10 5.77
N ALA A 135 -18.25 -3.00 5.09
CA ALA A 135 -17.88 -1.66 5.54
C ALA A 135 -18.53 -1.33 6.90
N LEU A 136 -19.81 -1.65 7.09
CA LEU A 136 -20.50 -1.45 8.38
C LEU A 136 -19.88 -2.29 9.50
N ALA A 137 -19.50 -3.54 9.21
CA ALA A 137 -18.84 -4.39 10.19
C ALA A 137 -17.44 -3.83 10.60
N LEU A 138 -16.69 -3.29 9.66
CA LEU A 138 -15.40 -2.64 9.94
C LEU A 138 -15.57 -1.34 10.73
N LEU A 139 -16.56 -0.52 10.37
CA LEU A 139 -16.90 0.70 11.11
C LEU A 139 -17.33 0.39 12.54
N ASP A 140 -18.09 -0.66 12.75
CA ASP A 140 -18.51 -1.13 14.08
C ASP A 140 -17.30 -1.50 14.95
N ARG A 141 -16.33 -2.23 14.39
CA ARG A 141 -15.07 -2.60 15.09
C ARG A 141 -14.26 -1.39 15.60
N VAL A 142 -14.37 -0.22 14.93
CA VAL A 142 -13.66 1.01 15.33
C VAL A 142 -14.58 2.02 16.01
N GLY A 143 -15.84 1.64 16.33
CA GLY A 143 -16.81 2.47 17.04
C GLY A 143 -17.30 3.67 16.24
N LEU A 144 -17.47 3.52 14.92
CA LEU A 144 -17.88 4.60 14.01
C LEU A 144 -19.02 4.21 13.05
N LYS A 145 -19.80 3.17 13.39
CA LYS A 145 -20.92 2.70 12.57
C LYS A 145 -21.95 3.79 12.28
N ASP A 146 -22.21 4.64 13.28
CA ASP A 146 -23.11 5.80 13.18
C ASP A 146 -22.60 6.91 12.24
N ARG A 147 -21.34 6.83 11.81
CA ARG A 147 -20.68 7.78 10.92
C ARG A 147 -20.63 7.35 9.45
N ALA A 148 -21.24 6.23 9.10
CA ALA A 148 -21.22 5.71 7.73
C ALA A 148 -21.71 6.72 6.68
N GLY A 149 -22.76 7.49 6.97
CA GLY A 149 -23.30 8.53 6.10
C GLY A 149 -22.63 9.91 6.23
N ALA A 150 -21.69 10.08 7.16
CA ALA A 150 -20.97 11.34 7.34
C ALA A 150 -19.94 11.59 6.24
N TYR A 151 -19.57 12.86 6.02
CA TYR A 151 -18.46 13.25 5.17
C TYR A 151 -17.18 13.41 5.99
N PRO A 152 -15.98 13.24 5.38
CA PRO A 152 -14.70 13.38 6.09
C PRO A 152 -14.53 14.70 6.85
N ILE A 153 -15.08 15.81 6.34
CA ILE A 153 -14.99 17.12 7.01
C ILE A 153 -15.70 17.15 8.37
N GLN A 154 -16.69 16.28 8.58
CA GLN A 154 -17.48 16.20 9.80
C GLN A 154 -16.82 15.37 10.91
N LEU A 155 -15.63 14.80 10.62
CA LEU A 155 -14.94 13.87 11.50
C LEU A 155 -13.69 14.51 12.11
N SER A 156 -13.39 14.13 13.36
CA SER A 156 -12.11 14.45 14.00
C SER A 156 -10.93 13.73 13.32
N GLY A 157 -9.71 14.22 13.54
CA GLY A 157 -8.50 13.57 13.02
C GLY A 157 -8.38 12.10 13.45
N GLY A 158 -8.66 11.80 14.74
CA GLY A 158 -8.62 10.42 15.23
C GLY A 158 -9.70 9.52 14.61
N GLN A 159 -10.89 10.06 14.31
CA GLN A 159 -11.93 9.31 13.58
C GLN A 159 -11.50 9.00 12.15
N LYS A 160 -10.96 10.00 11.43
CA LYS A 160 -10.41 9.81 10.06
C LYS A 160 -9.30 8.78 10.05
N GLN A 161 -8.42 8.78 11.05
CA GLN A 161 -7.33 7.82 11.16
C GLN A 161 -7.85 6.39 11.35
N ARG A 162 -8.83 6.18 12.23
CA ARG A 162 -9.44 4.85 12.43
C ARG A 162 -10.11 4.34 11.15
N ILE A 163 -10.80 5.21 10.40
CA ILE A 163 -11.41 4.84 9.12
C ILE A 163 -10.34 4.49 8.07
N ALA A 164 -9.23 5.22 8.04
CA ALA A 164 -8.14 4.94 7.08
C ALA A 164 -7.39 3.62 7.36
N ILE A 165 -7.55 3.04 8.55
CA ILE A 165 -6.90 1.77 8.95
C ILE A 165 -7.78 0.55 8.59
N VAL A 166 -9.11 0.71 8.58
CA VAL A 166 -10.05 -0.39 8.32
C VAL A 166 -10.55 -0.40 6.89
#